data_6ad166ce13a240960e6f2918711a1aa6
#
_entry.id   6ad166ce13a240960e6f2918711a1aa6
#
_cell.length_a   1.000
_cell.length_b   1.000
_cell.length_c   1.000
_cell.angle_alpha   90.00
_cell.angle_beta   90.00
_cell.angle_gamma   90.00
#
_symmetry.space_group_name_H-M   'P 1'
#
loop_
_entity.id
_entity.type
_entity.pdbx_description
1 polymer ?
#
loop_
_entity_poly.entity_id
_entity_poly.type
_entity_poly.pdbx_seq_one_letter_code
_entity_poly.pdbx_strand_id
1 'polypeptide(L)'
;MDRNGAMYLIAGIDPGKTCGMACLDLNGVLVYRDHMTFGGPDWLVARLNRIGTPVIIASDKPKAGEIVRKVNTAYNARLFCPDREFRIDEKRTAGKARGIKNPHERDAYMAAIAAYNAYANKFKQAEHIAGVSGISNIEEIKAKVVGRYSIKEAMENRRANRK
;
A
#
# COMPACT_ATOMS: atom_id res chain seq x y z
N MET A 1 -4.04 -2.39 -12.26
CA MET A 1 -5.47 -2.06 -12.10
C MET A 1 -6.24 -3.32 -11.73
N ASP A 2 -7.21 -3.19 -10.88
CA ASP A 2 -8.14 -4.27 -10.59
C ASP A 2 -9.10 -4.52 -11.78
N ARG A 3 -10.05 -5.48 -11.61
CA ARG A 3 -11.01 -5.83 -12.67
C ARG A 3 -11.92 -4.68 -13.11
N ASN A 4 -12.09 -3.66 -12.26
CA ASN A 4 -12.92 -2.49 -12.52
C ASN A 4 -12.12 -1.30 -13.06
N GLY A 5 -10.84 -1.47 -13.36
CA GLY A 5 -9.94 -0.42 -13.79
C GLY A 5 -9.43 0.47 -12.65
N ALA A 6 -9.70 0.13 -11.40
CA ALA A 6 -9.18 0.86 -10.24
C ALA A 6 -7.72 0.52 -9.99
N MET A 7 -6.98 1.49 -9.44
CA MET A 7 -5.57 1.37 -9.11
C MET A 7 -5.36 0.48 -7.89
N TYR A 8 -4.36 -0.39 -7.92
CA TYR A 8 -3.88 -1.08 -6.73
C TYR A 8 -3.03 -0.14 -5.87
N LEU A 9 -3.22 -0.19 -4.55
CA LEU A 9 -2.62 0.75 -3.61
C LEU A 9 -1.82 0.06 -2.51
N ILE A 10 -0.78 0.78 -2.07
CA ILE A 10 -0.15 0.60 -0.76
C ILE A 10 -0.59 1.78 0.08
N ALA A 11 -1.40 1.55 1.10
CA ALA A 11 -1.95 2.60 1.95
C ALA A 11 -1.26 2.62 3.32
N GLY A 12 -0.51 3.67 3.58
CA GLY A 12 0.03 3.98 4.90
C GLY A 12 -1.00 4.72 5.74
N ILE A 13 -1.09 4.37 7.02
CA ILE A 13 -2.04 4.96 7.96
C ILE A 13 -1.30 5.39 9.22
N ASP A 14 -1.50 6.64 9.62
CA ASP A 14 -1.11 7.18 10.92
C ASP A 14 -2.38 7.36 11.76
N PRO A 15 -2.73 6.40 12.65
CA PRO A 15 -3.95 6.48 13.45
C PRO A 15 -3.76 7.42 14.65
N GLY A 16 -4.86 8.01 15.10
CA GLY A 16 -4.88 8.86 16.28
C GLY A 16 -6.09 9.77 16.28
N LYS A 17 -6.08 10.81 17.14
CA LYS A 17 -7.12 11.85 17.13
C LYS A 17 -7.25 12.49 15.75
N THR A 18 -6.12 12.75 15.10
CA THR A 18 -6.06 13.07 13.68
C THR A 18 -5.48 11.86 12.94
N CYS A 19 -6.27 11.28 12.05
CA CYS A 19 -5.80 10.21 11.18
C CYS A 19 -5.13 10.78 9.93
N GLY A 20 -3.93 10.27 9.62
CA GLY A 20 -3.25 10.53 8.36
C GLY A 20 -3.31 9.33 7.44
N MET A 21 -3.32 9.59 6.14
CA MET A 21 -3.28 8.58 5.10
C MET A 21 -2.37 9.02 3.97
N ALA A 22 -1.61 8.09 3.42
CA ALA A 22 -0.85 8.28 2.19
C ALA A 22 -0.87 7.00 1.37
N CYS A 23 -1.18 7.13 0.10
CA CYS A 23 -1.29 5.99 -0.81
C CYS A 23 -0.23 6.06 -1.91
N LEU A 24 0.47 4.95 -2.11
CA LEU A 24 1.36 4.72 -3.24
C LEU A 24 0.70 3.77 -4.23
N ASP A 25 1.05 3.90 -5.50
CA ASP A 25 0.84 2.82 -6.45
C ASP A 25 1.89 1.70 -6.25
N LEU A 26 1.81 0.63 -7.03
CA LEU A 26 2.75 -0.48 -6.92
C LEU A 26 4.13 -0.20 -7.57
N ASN A 27 4.34 0.99 -8.09
CA ASN A 27 5.63 1.51 -8.53
C ASN A 27 6.28 2.44 -7.49
N GLY A 28 5.63 2.62 -6.34
CA GLY A 28 6.12 3.48 -5.26
C GLY A 28 5.83 4.98 -5.45
N VAL A 29 4.97 5.32 -6.40
CA VAL A 29 4.59 6.72 -6.66
C VAL A 29 3.48 7.14 -5.69
N LEU A 30 3.66 8.28 -5.02
CA LEU A 30 2.64 8.87 -4.17
C LEU A 30 1.48 9.39 -5.05
N VAL A 31 0.30 8.80 -4.87
CA VAL A 31 -0.89 9.13 -5.68
C VAL A 31 -1.97 9.85 -4.89
N TYR A 32 -1.95 9.75 -3.57
CA TYR A 32 -2.93 10.42 -2.72
C TYR A 32 -2.43 10.56 -1.29
N ARG A 33 -2.80 11.66 -0.61
CA ARG A 33 -2.59 11.87 0.81
C ARG A 33 -3.68 12.76 1.38
N ASP A 34 -4.06 12.52 2.63
CA ASP A 34 -5.07 13.29 3.34
C ASP A 34 -4.95 13.06 4.84
N HIS A 35 -5.65 13.88 5.61
CA HIS A 35 -5.80 13.71 7.05
C HIS A 35 -7.17 14.21 7.49
N MET A 36 -7.65 13.72 8.63
CA MET A 36 -8.89 14.18 9.22
C MET A 36 -8.85 14.06 10.74
N THR A 37 -9.14 15.15 11.43
CA THR A 37 -9.38 15.13 12.88
C THR A 37 -10.64 14.35 13.16
N PHE A 38 -10.57 13.45 14.14
CA PHE A 38 -11.61 12.46 14.44
C PHE A 38 -12.01 11.58 13.23
N GLY A 39 -11.15 11.46 12.25
CA GLY A 39 -11.25 10.40 11.25
C GLY A 39 -11.23 9.05 11.95
N GLY A 40 -11.57 8.01 11.29
CA GLY A 40 -11.56 6.67 11.84
C GLY A 40 -11.58 5.67 10.71
N PRO A 41 -11.82 4.38 11.01
CA PRO A 41 -11.83 3.35 9.98
C PRO A 41 -12.82 3.66 8.85
N ASP A 42 -13.99 4.18 9.17
CA ASP A 42 -15.04 4.49 8.17
C ASP A 42 -14.60 5.60 7.22
N TRP A 43 -13.97 6.65 7.73
CA TRP A 43 -13.42 7.71 6.89
C TRP A 43 -12.30 7.17 5.98
N LEU A 44 -11.38 6.38 6.53
CA LEU A 44 -10.29 5.78 5.77
C LEU A 44 -10.81 4.88 4.64
N VAL A 45 -11.76 4.00 4.93
CA VAL A 45 -12.36 3.11 3.94
C VAL A 45 -13.10 3.90 2.87
N ALA A 46 -13.88 4.91 3.25
CA ALA A 46 -14.59 5.76 2.30
C ALA A 46 -13.64 6.48 1.33
N ARG A 47 -12.50 6.97 1.83
CA ARG A 47 -11.47 7.61 0.99
C ARG A 47 -10.78 6.60 0.09
N LEU A 48 -10.35 5.46 0.62
CA LEU A 48 -9.68 4.42 -0.14
C LEU A 48 -10.54 3.89 -1.29
N ASN A 49 -11.84 3.68 -1.05
CA ASN A 49 -12.78 3.23 -2.08
C ASN A 49 -12.86 4.16 -3.28
N ARG A 50 -12.58 5.45 -3.10
CA ARG A 50 -12.57 6.43 -4.20
C ARG A 50 -11.28 6.42 -5.01
N ILE A 51 -10.19 5.93 -4.42
CA ILE A 51 -8.86 6.00 -5.03
C ILE A 51 -8.53 4.70 -5.73
N GLY A 52 -8.79 3.57 -5.10
CA GLY A 52 -8.44 2.27 -5.63
C GLY A 52 -8.62 1.14 -4.64
N THR A 53 -7.89 0.05 -4.86
CA THR A 53 -7.96 -1.17 -4.05
C THR A 53 -6.66 -1.37 -3.29
N PRO A 54 -6.64 -1.18 -1.98
CA PRO A 54 -5.46 -1.47 -1.17
C PRO A 54 -5.11 -2.95 -1.19
N VAL A 55 -3.87 -3.27 -1.50
CA VAL A 55 -3.31 -4.62 -1.40
C VAL A 55 -2.37 -4.75 -0.20
N ILE A 56 -1.82 -3.62 0.27
CA ILE A 56 -1.06 -3.53 1.51
C ILE A 56 -1.63 -2.39 2.33
N ILE A 57 -1.88 -2.64 3.60
CA ILE A 57 -2.14 -1.62 4.62
C ILE A 57 -0.91 -1.56 5.53
N ALA A 58 -0.30 -0.39 5.62
CA ALA A 58 0.96 -0.19 6.33
C ALA A 58 0.77 0.63 7.61
N SER A 59 1.33 0.12 8.71
CA SER A 59 1.48 0.82 9.97
C SER A 59 2.86 1.49 10.05
N ASP A 60 2.95 2.62 10.73
CA ASP A 60 4.22 3.26 11.07
C ASP A 60 4.84 2.69 12.35
N LYS A 61 4.14 1.76 13.03
CA LYS A 61 4.57 1.14 14.27
C LYS A 61 4.73 -0.37 14.13
N PRO A 62 5.65 -0.99 14.91
CA PRO A 62 5.87 -2.44 14.90
C PRO A 62 4.63 -3.26 15.24
N LYS A 63 3.73 -2.70 16.04
CA LYS A 63 2.44 -3.31 16.37
C LYS A 63 1.32 -2.40 15.86
N ALA A 64 0.58 -2.89 14.89
CA ALA A 64 -0.56 -2.18 14.35
C ALA A 64 -1.68 -2.04 15.39
N GLY A 65 -2.21 -0.83 15.52
CA GLY A 65 -3.37 -0.55 16.35
C GLY A 65 -4.68 -1.02 15.74
N GLU A 66 -5.76 -0.85 16.48
CA GLU A 66 -7.11 -1.33 16.11
C GLU A 66 -7.61 -0.71 14.80
N ILE A 67 -7.43 0.60 14.59
CA ILE A 67 -7.87 1.29 13.37
C ILE A 67 -7.20 0.69 12.14
N VAL A 68 -5.88 0.52 12.17
CA VAL A 68 -5.11 -0.07 11.05
C VAL A 68 -5.59 -1.49 10.76
N ARG A 69 -5.81 -2.29 11.79
CA ARG A 69 -6.30 -3.67 11.66
C ARG A 69 -7.70 -3.74 11.06
N LYS A 70 -8.61 -2.86 11.48
CA LYS A 70 -9.97 -2.79 10.93
C LYS A 70 -9.95 -2.45 9.44
N VAL A 71 -9.15 -1.47 9.03
CA VAL A 71 -9.01 -1.12 7.62
C VAL A 71 -8.41 -2.28 6.83
N ASN A 72 -7.37 -2.93 7.36
CA ASN A 72 -6.77 -4.09 6.71
C ASN A 72 -7.78 -5.23 6.51
N THR A 73 -8.60 -5.52 7.51
CA THR A 73 -9.64 -6.55 7.44
C THR A 73 -10.70 -6.21 6.39
N ALA A 74 -11.11 -4.93 6.31
CA ALA A 74 -12.11 -4.48 5.33
C ALA A 74 -11.70 -4.77 3.87
N TYR A 75 -10.41 -4.75 3.57
CA TYR A 75 -9.88 -5.03 2.24
C TYR A 75 -9.29 -6.43 2.08
N ASN A 76 -9.21 -7.20 3.15
CA ASN A 76 -8.44 -8.45 3.17
C ASN A 76 -7.04 -8.25 2.58
N ALA A 77 -6.42 -7.13 2.92
CA ALA A 77 -5.11 -6.74 2.43
C ALA A 77 -3.98 -7.39 3.25
N ARG A 78 -2.75 -7.21 2.80
CA ARG A 78 -1.57 -7.60 3.54
C ARG A 78 -1.22 -6.52 4.56
N LEU A 79 -1.19 -6.86 5.84
CA LEU A 79 -0.74 -5.95 6.88
C LEU A 79 0.78 -5.87 6.87
N PHE A 80 1.33 -4.66 6.82
CA PHE A 80 2.75 -4.39 7.00
C PHE A 80 2.98 -3.63 8.29
N CYS A 81 3.94 -4.11 9.09
CA CYS A 81 4.47 -3.41 10.26
C CYS A 81 6.00 -3.39 10.15
N PRO A 82 6.65 -2.25 10.43
CA PRO A 82 8.11 -2.19 10.44
C PRO A 82 8.68 -2.96 11.66
N ASP A 83 9.93 -3.36 11.57
CA ASP A 83 10.62 -4.06 12.68
C ASP A 83 10.86 -3.16 13.89
N ARG A 84 10.97 -1.85 13.67
CA ARG A 84 11.17 -0.82 14.70
C ARG A 84 10.36 0.43 14.40
N GLU A 85 10.18 1.27 15.39
CA GLU A 85 9.61 2.59 15.16
C GLU A 85 10.57 3.45 14.31
N PHE A 86 9.99 4.25 13.43
CA PHE A 86 10.76 5.21 12.64
C PHE A 86 11.19 6.39 13.50
N ARG A 87 12.43 6.86 13.29
CA ARG A 87 12.92 8.09 13.95
C ARG A 87 12.24 9.31 13.32
N ILE A 88 12.14 10.38 14.11
CA ILE A 88 11.52 11.63 13.65
C ILE A 88 12.29 12.22 12.45
N ASP A 89 13.62 12.12 12.45
CA ASP A 89 14.44 12.61 11.34
C ASP A 89 14.22 11.81 10.05
N GLU A 90 14.03 10.48 10.13
CA GLU A 90 13.67 9.66 8.98
C GLU A 90 12.34 10.10 8.36
N LYS A 91 11.32 10.30 9.21
CA LYS A 91 10.00 10.76 8.80
C LYS A 91 10.03 12.14 8.14
N ARG A 92 10.79 13.09 8.75
CA ARG A 92 10.94 14.43 8.22
C ARG A 92 11.66 14.45 6.87
N THR A 93 12.73 13.68 6.74
CA THR A 93 13.48 13.58 5.48
C THR A 93 12.60 13.01 4.36
N ALA A 94 11.88 11.94 4.61
CA ALA A 94 10.97 11.33 3.64
C ALA A 94 9.85 12.30 3.23
N GLY A 95 9.22 12.97 4.19
CA GLY A 95 8.16 13.95 3.92
C GLY A 95 8.65 15.17 3.15
N LYS A 96 9.81 15.71 3.51
CA LYS A 96 10.42 16.86 2.83
C LYS A 96 10.71 16.57 1.37
N ALA A 97 11.21 15.38 1.05
CA ALA A 97 11.49 14.97 -0.32
C ALA A 97 10.24 14.96 -1.22
N ARG A 98 9.04 14.88 -0.65
CA ARG A 98 7.75 14.90 -1.34
C ARG A 98 6.91 16.14 -1.08
N GLY A 99 7.45 17.14 -0.39
CA GLY A 99 6.73 18.36 -0.04
C GLY A 99 5.58 18.17 0.93
N ILE A 100 5.60 17.11 1.75
CA ILE A 100 4.56 16.82 2.74
C ILE A 100 4.80 17.62 4.00
N LYS A 101 3.90 18.55 4.30
CA LYS A 101 4.03 19.45 5.46
C LYS A 101 3.25 18.95 6.67
N ASN A 102 2.09 18.32 6.47
CA ASN A 102 1.28 17.79 7.55
C ASN A 102 1.96 16.58 8.20
N PRO A 103 2.16 16.56 9.53
CA PRO A 103 2.89 15.47 10.20
C PRO A 103 2.17 14.12 10.12
N HIS A 104 0.85 14.10 10.10
CA HIS A 104 0.06 12.85 10.02
C HIS A 104 0.14 12.23 8.62
N GLU A 105 0.07 13.06 7.58
CA GLU A 105 0.28 12.61 6.20
C GLU A 105 1.72 12.13 5.98
N ARG A 106 2.69 12.83 6.58
CA ARG A 106 4.11 12.48 6.55
C ARG A 106 4.37 11.11 7.20
N ASP A 107 3.82 10.87 8.36
CA ASP A 107 4.01 9.62 9.10
C ASP A 107 3.33 8.46 8.36
N ALA A 108 2.15 8.69 7.78
CA ALA A 108 1.47 7.74 6.91
C ALA A 108 2.29 7.44 5.63
N TYR A 109 2.90 8.46 5.03
CA TYR A 109 3.77 8.29 3.88
C TYR A 109 5.01 7.44 4.21
N MET A 110 5.62 7.68 5.38
CA MET A 110 6.76 6.86 5.82
C MET A 110 6.38 5.39 5.97
N ALA A 111 5.22 5.09 6.52
CA ALA A 111 4.70 3.73 6.61
C ALA A 111 4.53 3.10 5.22
N ALA A 112 3.93 3.83 4.28
CA ALA A 112 3.70 3.35 2.91
C ALA A 112 5.01 3.08 2.16
N ILE A 113 6.00 3.97 2.27
CA ILE A 113 7.32 3.80 1.64
C ILE A 113 8.08 2.61 2.23
N ALA A 114 8.02 2.41 3.54
CA ALA A 114 8.65 1.26 4.17
C ALA A 114 8.05 -0.06 3.68
N ALA A 115 6.72 -0.10 3.53
CA ALA A 115 6.02 -1.25 2.96
C ALA A 115 6.43 -1.48 1.50
N TYR A 116 6.44 -0.44 0.68
CA TYR A 116 6.90 -0.54 -0.71
C TYR A 116 8.33 -1.09 -0.79
N ASN A 117 9.25 -0.56 -0.01
CA ASN A 117 10.64 -1.01 0.00
C ASN A 117 10.77 -2.49 0.40
N ALA A 118 9.92 -2.97 1.31
CA ALA A 118 9.91 -4.38 1.71
C ALA A 118 9.49 -5.33 0.56
N TYR A 119 8.69 -4.86 -0.37
CA TYR A 119 8.20 -5.63 -1.52
C TYR A 119 8.87 -5.28 -2.85
N ALA A 120 9.73 -4.27 -2.89
CA ALA A 120 10.32 -3.73 -4.13
C ALA A 120 11.02 -4.80 -4.97
N ASN A 121 11.78 -5.69 -4.35
CA ASN A 121 12.48 -6.75 -5.06
C ASN A 121 11.51 -7.76 -5.68
N LYS A 122 10.45 -8.14 -4.97
CA LYS A 122 9.40 -9.02 -5.51
C LYS A 122 8.68 -8.37 -6.68
N PHE A 123 8.41 -7.08 -6.61
CA PHE A 123 7.79 -6.34 -7.70
C PHE A 123 8.68 -6.30 -8.94
N LYS A 124 9.97 -6.05 -8.77
CA LYS A 124 10.95 -6.08 -9.87
C LYS A 124 11.06 -7.47 -10.50
N GLN A 125 11.08 -8.53 -9.70
CA GLN A 125 11.06 -9.89 -10.21
C GLN A 125 9.79 -10.19 -11.01
N ALA A 126 8.64 -9.77 -10.50
CA ALA A 126 7.36 -9.92 -11.19
C ALA A 126 7.34 -9.17 -12.53
N GLU A 127 7.85 -7.94 -12.57
CA GLU A 127 8.00 -7.16 -13.80
C GLU A 127 8.88 -7.86 -14.83
N HIS A 128 10.04 -8.35 -14.41
CA HIS A 128 10.98 -9.03 -15.29
C HIS A 128 10.37 -10.29 -15.89
N ILE A 129 9.80 -11.17 -15.06
CA ILE A 129 9.22 -12.45 -15.50
C ILE A 129 7.98 -12.19 -16.38
N ALA A 130 7.12 -11.25 -16.03
CA ALA A 130 5.96 -10.89 -16.83
C ALA A 130 6.35 -10.30 -18.18
N GLY A 131 7.39 -9.46 -18.22
CA GLY A 131 7.94 -8.88 -19.45
C GLY A 131 8.49 -9.95 -20.40
N VAL A 132 9.28 -10.88 -19.91
CA VAL A 132 9.83 -12.00 -20.69
C VAL A 132 8.72 -12.93 -21.20
N SER A 133 7.64 -13.09 -20.42
CA SER A 133 6.50 -13.95 -20.79
C SER A 133 5.44 -13.24 -21.64
N GLY A 134 5.63 -11.98 -22.01
CA GLY A 134 4.70 -11.20 -22.83
C GLY A 134 3.36 -10.88 -22.14
N ILE A 135 3.33 -10.79 -20.80
CA ILE A 135 2.13 -10.51 -20.03
C ILE A 135 1.95 -9.00 -19.90
N SER A 136 0.78 -8.49 -20.32
CA SER A 136 0.49 -7.06 -20.36
C SER A 136 0.02 -6.47 -19.03
N ASN A 137 -0.64 -7.24 -18.15
CA ASN A 137 -1.17 -6.73 -16.89
C ASN A 137 -0.24 -7.09 -15.70
N ILE A 138 0.88 -6.38 -15.61
CA ILE A 138 1.91 -6.59 -14.59
C ILE A 138 1.40 -6.22 -13.20
N GLU A 139 0.58 -5.19 -13.07
CA GLU A 139 0.04 -4.72 -11.79
C GLU A 139 -0.81 -5.79 -11.09
N GLU A 140 -1.62 -6.54 -11.84
CA GLU A 140 -2.40 -7.65 -11.29
C GLU A 140 -1.50 -8.76 -10.73
N ILE A 141 -0.38 -9.06 -11.40
CA ILE A 141 0.58 -10.05 -10.93
C ILE A 141 1.26 -9.57 -9.64
N LYS A 142 1.68 -8.30 -9.58
CA LYS A 142 2.24 -7.70 -8.37
C LYS A 142 1.26 -7.77 -7.20
N ALA A 143 0.00 -7.45 -7.42
CA ALA A 143 -1.04 -7.52 -6.40
C ALA A 143 -1.23 -8.94 -5.85
N LYS A 144 -1.24 -9.95 -6.72
CA LYS A 144 -1.35 -11.36 -6.32
C LYS A 144 -0.13 -11.85 -5.54
N VAL A 145 1.07 -11.42 -5.93
CA VAL A 145 2.32 -11.79 -5.24
C VAL A 145 2.31 -11.28 -3.79
N VAL A 146 1.81 -10.08 -3.56
CA VAL A 146 1.60 -9.53 -2.21
C VAL A 146 0.62 -10.41 -1.42
N GLY A 147 -0.41 -10.92 -2.05
CA GLY A 147 -1.46 -11.76 -1.46
C GLY A 147 -1.07 -13.22 -1.19
N ARG A 148 0.21 -13.58 -1.18
CA ARG A 148 0.77 -14.92 -0.87
C ARG A 148 0.94 -15.86 -2.07
N TYR A 149 0.72 -15.42 -3.27
CA TYR A 149 1.04 -16.21 -4.45
C TYR A 149 2.53 -16.08 -4.80
N SER A 150 3.15 -17.17 -5.23
CA SER A 150 4.42 -17.06 -5.96
C SER A 150 4.16 -16.38 -7.31
N ILE A 151 5.22 -15.84 -7.92
CA ILE A 151 5.09 -15.22 -9.26
C ILE A 151 4.51 -16.24 -10.26
N LYS A 152 4.96 -17.48 -10.20
CA LYS A 152 4.47 -18.56 -11.06
C LYS A 152 2.96 -18.79 -10.88
N GLU A 153 2.50 -18.96 -9.64
CA GLU A 153 1.08 -19.14 -9.33
C GLU A 153 0.22 -17.95 -9.75
N ALA A 154 0.72 -16.72 -9.53
CA ALA A 154 0.03 -15.51 -9.96
C ALA A 154 -0.17 -15.47 -11.48
N MET A 155 0.81 -15.93 -12.24
CA MET A 155 0.73 -16.03 -13.70
C MET A 155 -0.21 -17.15 -14.17
N GLU A 156 -0.19 -18.30 -13.51
CA GLU A 156 -1.06 -19.46 -13.84
C GLU A 156 -2.54 -19.15 -13.55
N ASN A 157 -2.85 -18.57 -12.40
CA ASN A 157 -4.20 -18.17 -12.03
C ASN A 157 -4.82 -17.17 -13.02
N ARG A 158 -4.00 -16.32 -13.63
CA ARG A 158 -4.46 -15.41 -14.67
C ARG A 158 -4.86 -16.14 -15.95
N ARG A 159 -4.13 -17.19 -16.34
CA ARG A 159 -4.46 -17.99 -17.52
C ARG A 159 -5.78 -18.75 -17.35
N ALA A 160 -6.04 -19.26 -16.14
CA ALA A 160 -7.29 -19.96 -15.83
C ALA A 160 -8.52 -19.05 -15.86
N ASN A 161 -8.39 -17.80 -15.45
CA ASN A 161 -9.47 -16.81 -15.43
C ASN A 161 -9.79 -16.18 -16.81
N ARG A 162 -9.05 -16.52 -17.87
CA ARG A 162 -9.29 -16.06 -19.25
C ARG A 162 -10.08 -17.06 -20.12
N LYS A 163 -10.37 -18.24 -19.60
CA LYS A 163 -11.24 -19.25 -20.22
C LYS A 163 -12.66 -19.11 -19.68
#